data_19aabadfcce7320094c930ab6a435dfd
#
_entry.id   19aabadfcce7320094c930ab6a435dfd
#
_cell.length_a   1.000
_cell.length_b   1.000
_cell.length_c   1.000
_cell.angle_alpha   90.00
_cell.angle_beta   90.00
_cell.angle_gamma   90.00
#
_symmetry.space_group_name_H-M   'P 1'
#
loop_
_entity.id
_entity.type
_entity.pdbx_description
1 polymer ?
#
loop_
_entity_poly.entity_id
_entity_poly.type
_entity_poly.pdbx_seq_one_letter_code
_entity_poly.pdbx_strand_id
1 'polypeptide(L)'
;AIADHVLDAMMATRHAATATRISVNNGGDIAFWTGDGAVTRAGIAGPLAGVITLHGPTAWRGMATSGRGGRSLSPGIADSVTVLADCAATADAAATVIAGAVDCPRAAGIERLPACEIDPESDLGARAVTVAVPQLRPVQISAALAAGRDLAAQMITGGRIAGAVLELQGKTAVVGLDTPASMLSLGDESPPISITGED
;
A
#
# COMPACT_ATOMS: atom_id res chain seq x y z
N ALA A 1 11.64 8.11 1.42
CA ALA A 1 12.01 6.67 1.49
C ALA A 1 13.31 6.41 0.73
N ILE A 2 13.95 5.27 1.01
CA ILE A 2 15.16 4.84 0.27
C ILE A 2 14.83 4.71 -1.22
N ALA A 3 13.69 4.12 -1.55
CA ALA A 3 13.24 3.94 -2.93
C ALA A 3 13.18 5.26 -3.71
N ASP A 4 12.65 6.33 -3.12
CA ASP A 4 12.59 7.65 -3.76
C ASP A 4 13.98 8.20 -4.06
N HIS A 5 14.89 8.11 -3.07
CA HIS A 5 16.26 8.61 -3.23
C HIS A 5 17.02 7.86 -4.35
N VAL A 6 16.86 6.54 -4.41
CA VAL A 6 17.46 5.72 -5.48
C VAL A 6 16.87 6.07 -6.83
N LEU A 7 15.53 6.22 -6.91
CA LEU A 7 14.87 6.64 -8.15
C LEU A 7 15.38 7.99 -8.64
N ASP A 8 15.49 8.99 -7.75
CA ASP A 8 16.00 10.32 -8.11
C ASP A 8 17.46 10.26 -8.59
N ALA A 9 18.30 9.45 -7.93
CA ALA A 9 19.67 9.21 -8.37
C ALA A 9 19.72 8.55 -9.75
N MET A 10 18.87 7.57 -10.04
CA MET A 10 18.76 6.93 -11.36
C MET A 10 18.29 7.93 -12.43
N MET A 11 17.30 8.76 -12.11
CA MET A 11 16.78 9.79 -13.01
C MET A 11 17.83 10.83 -13.39
N ALA A 12 18.81 11.09 -12.53
CA ALA A 12 19.93 12.00 -12.82
C ALA A 12 20.99 11.42 -13.77
N THR A 13 20.91 10.13 -14.13
CA THR A 13 21.87 9.50 -15.03
C THR A 13 21.53 9.70 -16.51
N ARG A 14 22.53 9.55 -17.38
CA ARG A 14 22.31 9.58 -18.83
C ARG A 14 21.41 8.45 -19.33
N HIS A 15 21.33 7.33 -18.60
CA HIS A 15 20.49 6.19 -18.97
C HIS A 15 18.99 6.49 -18.79
N ALA A 16 18.63 7.41 -17.90
CA ALA A 16 17.24 7.85 -17.74
C ALA A 16 16.68 8.52 -18.98
N ALA A 17 17.53 9.19 -19.80
CA ALA A 17 17.10 9.88 -21.01
C ALA A 17 16.50 8.94 -22.09
N THR A 18 16.83 7.65 -22.05
CA THR A 18 16.31 6.63 -22.97
C THR A 18 15.32 5.67 -22.31
N ALA A 19 15.16 5.75 -21.00
CA ALA A 19 14.20 4.92 -20.28
C ALA A 19 12.77 5.40 -20.51
N THR A 20 11.85 4.47 -20.67
CA THR A 20 10.42 4.77 -20.71
C THR A 20 9.77 4.53 -19.33
N ARG A 21 10.41 3.73 -18.50
CA ARG A 21 9.97 3.40 -17.13
C ARG A 21 11.18 3.10 -16.24
N ILE A 22 11.10 3.53 -15.00
CA ILE A 22 12.07 3.17 -13.95
C ILE A 22 11.27 2.81 -12.71
N SER A 23 11.62 1.74 -12.02
CA SER A 23 11.03 1.38 -10.73
C SER A 23 12.10 0.90 -9.77
N VAL A 24 11.92 1.25 -8.50
CA VAL A 24 12.77 0.84 -7.38
C VAL A 24 11.86 0.26 -6.32
N ASN A 25 12.08 -1.00 -5.96
CA ASN A 25 11.36 -1.66 -4.89
C ASN A 25 12.31 -1.89 -3.71
N ASN A 26 11.98 -1.33 -2.57
CA ASN A 26 12.72 -1.50 -1.33
C ASN A 26 11.81 -2.15 -0.27
N GLY A 27 11.69 -3.47 -0.35
CA GLY A 27 10.97 -4.25 0.65
C GLY A 27 9.45 -4.01 0.69
N GLY A 28 8.85 -3.51 -0.39
CA GLY A 28 7.42 -3.20 -0.50
C GLY A 28 7.12 -1.72 -0.70
N ASP A 29 8.09 -0.84 -0.38
CA ASP A 29 8.03 0.57 -0.74
C ASP A 29 8.55 0.72 -2.17
N ILE A 30 7.69 1.11 -3.08
CA ILE A 30 8.00 1.19 -4.50
C ILE A 30 7.97 2.65 -4.93
N ALA A 31 9.10 3.13 -5.45
CA ALA A 31 9.17 4.37 -6.20
C ALA A 31 9.26 4.07 -7.69
N PHE A 32 8.55 4.80 -8.53
CA PHE A 32 8.56 4.58 -9.97
C PHE A 32 8.40 5.88 -10.75
N TRP A 33 8.89 5.85 -11.97
CA TRP A 33 8.69 6.90 -12.96
C TRP A 33 8.17 6.28 -14.25
N THR A 34 7.17 6.92 -14.86
CA THR A 34 6.56 6.50 -16.12
C THR A 34 6.59 7.68 -17.08
N GLY A 35 7.31 7.51 -18.18
CA GLY A 35 7.47 8.53 -19.22
C GLY A 35 6.26 8.70 -20.13
N ASP A 36 6.32 9.67 -21.04
CA ASP A 36 5.27 9.96 -22.00
C ASP A 36 4.88 8.72 -22.82
N GLY A 37 3.58 8.44 -22.90
CA GLY A 37 3.03 7.32 -23.65
C GLY A 37 3.35 5.94 -23.08
N ALA A 38 4.11 5.88 -21.99
CA ALA A 38 4.41 4.61 -21.31
C ALA A 38 3.29 4.21 -20.33
N VAL A 39 3.27 2.93 -20.00
CA VAL A 39 2.33 2.37 -19.02
C VAL A 39 3.10 1.57 -17.98
N THR A 40 2.90 1.88 -16.71
CA THR A 40 3.40 1.08 -15.59
C THR A 40 2.26 0.28 -14.99
N ARG A 41 2.49 -1.01 -14.76
CA ARG A 41 1.53 -1.91 -14.10
C ARG A 41 2.14 -2.38 -12.79
N ALA A 42 1.45 -2.13 -11.70
CA ALA A 42 1.87 -2.53 -10.36
C ALA A 42 0.87 -3.51 -9.77
N GLY A 43 1.34 -4.73 -9.46
CA GLY A 43 0.53 -5.76 -8.82
C GLY A 43 0.30 -5.44 -7.35
N ILE A 44 -0.92 -5.67 -6.87
CA ILE A 44 -1.28 -5.66 -5.45
C ILE A 44 -1.26 -7.09 -4.97
N ALA A 45 -0.40 -7.38 -3.99
CA ALA A 45 -0.37 -8.69 -3.36
C ALA A 45 -1.50 -8.78 -2.32
N GLY A 46 -2.26 -9.88 -2.36
CA GLY A 46 -3.34 -10.13 -1.41
C GLY A 46 -4.32 -11.17 -1.94
N PRO A 47 -5.35 -11.54 -1.17
CA PRO A 47 -6.38 -12.49 -1.57
C PRO A 47 -7.16 -12.06 -2.82
N LEU A 48 -7.29 -10.76 -3.03
CA LEU A 48 -7.82 -10.16 -4.25
C LEU A 48 -6.64 -9.57 -5.04
N ALA A 49 -5.93 -10.42 -5.78
CA ALA A 49 -4.90 -9.97 -6.70
C ALA A 49 -5.47 -8.89 -7.63
N GLY A 50 -4.87 -7.71 -7.60
CA GLY A 50 -5.25 -6.57 -8.43
C GLY A 50 -4.05 -5.97 -9.13
N VAL A 51 -4.29 -5.23 -10.20
CA VAL A 51 -3.24 -4.50 -10.92
C VAL A 51 -3.64 -3.03 -11.00
N ILE A 52 -2.81 -2.16 -10.48
CA ILE A 52 -2.90 -0.72 -10.73
C ILE A 52 -2.16 -0.43 -12.02
N THR A 53 -2.87 0.13 -12.99
CA THR A 53 -2.31 0.57 -14.27
C THR A 53 -2.16 2.09 -14.24
N LEU A 54 -0.96 2.58 -14.49
CA LEU A 54 -0.61 4.00 -14.50
C LEU A 54 -0.17 4.41 -15.89
N HIS A 55 -0.79 5.42 -16.43
CA HIS A 55 -0.45 6.02 -17.73
C HIS A 55 0.46 7.23 -17.51
N GLY A 56 1.61 7.24 -18.18
CA GLY A 56 2.55 8.35 -18.09
C GLY A 56 2.25 9.49 -19.08
N PRO A 57 2.69 10.70 -18.77
CA PRO A 57 3.33 11.06 -17.51
C PRO A 57 2.32 11.15 -16.37
N THR A 58 2.73 10.80 -15.17
CA THR A 58 1.89 10.89 -13.98
C THR A 58 2.64 11.53 -12.81
N ALA A 59 1.92 12.28 -11.98
CA ALA A 59 2.44 12.81 -10.72
C ALA A 59 2.56 11.72 -9.64
N TRP A 60 1.86 10.61 -9.80
CA TRP A 60 1.85 9.51 -8.86
C TRP A 60 3.05 8.60 -9.11
N ARG A 61 3.99 8.58 -8.16
CA ARG A 61 5.31 7.95 -8.33
C ARG A 61 5.68 7.01 -7.19
N GLY A 62 4.81 6.84 -6.21
CA GLY A 62 5.05 5.99 -5.05
C GLY A 62 3.90 5.07 -4.73
N MET A 63 4.20 3.84 -4.35
CA MET A 63 3.25 2.86 -3.84
C MET A 63 3.86 2.14 -2.65
N ALA A 64 3.06 1.91 -1.61
CA ALA A 64 3.46 1.14 -0.45
C ALA A 64 2.29 0.36 0.12
N THR A 65 2.60 -0.73 0.83
CA THR A 65 1.60 -1.57 1.48
C THR A 65 1.95 -1.76 2.95
N SER A 66 0.98 -1.49 3.82
CA SER A 66 1.03 -1.74 5.26
C SER A 66 -0.11 -2.66 5.68
N GLY A 67 -0.11 -3.09 6.93
CA GLY A 67 -1.14 -3.95 7.50
C GLY A 67 -0.56 -5.16 8.21
N ARG A 68 -1.41 -5.90 8.88
CA ARG A 68 -1.06 -7.06 9.70
C ARG A 68 -0.48 -8.24 8.89
N GLY A 69 -0.80 -8.34 7.61
CA GLY A 69 -0.27 -9.36 6.71
C GLY A 69 1.18 -9.12 6.26
N GLY A 70 1.74 -7.94 6.56
CA GLY A 70 3.11 -7.56 6.24
C GLY A 70 4.10 -7.88 7.36
N ARG A 71 5.32 -7.32 7.23
CA ARG A 71 6.38 -7.43 8.24
C ARG A 71 6.29 -6.37 9.32
N SER A 72 5.59 -5.27 9.07
CA SER A 72 5.45 -4.16 10.01
C SER A 72 4.36 -4.44 11.04
N LEU A 73 4.62 -4.05 12.27
CA LEU A 73 3.62 -4.10 13.34
C LEU A 73 2.55 -3.04 13.10
N SER A 74 1.27 -3.42 13.25
CA SER A 74 0.13 -2.53 13.01
C SER A 74 -0.79 -2.46 14.23
N PRO A 75 -1.26 -1.27 14.64
CA PRO A 75 -2.27 -1.15 15.68
C PRO A 75 -3.67 -1.53 15.20
N GLY A 76 -3.92 -1.46 13.88
CA GLY A 76 -5.18 -1.84 13.26
C GLY A 76 -5.27 -3.33 12.94
N ILE A 77 -6.39 -3.71 12.32
CA ILE A 77 -6.70 -5.11 11.98
C ILE A 77 -6.68 -5.39 10.48
N ALA A 78 -6.38 -4.40 9.63
CA ALA A 78 -6.29 -4.61 8.18
C ALA A 78 -5.32 -5.73 7.83
N ASP A 79 -5.70 -6.63 6.94
CA ASP A 79 -4.77 -7.61 6.39
C ASP A 79 -3.74 -6.89 5.50
N SER A 80 -4.21 -6.00 4.62
CA SER A 80 -3.36 -5.12 3.82
C SER A 80 -4.04 -3.78 3.53
N VAL A 81 -3.22 -2.74 3.36
CA VAL A 81 -3.61 -1.43 2.82
C VAL A 81 -2.52 -0.99 1.86
N THR A 82 -2.84 -0.95 0.58
CA THR A 82 -1.96 -0.45 -0.47
C THR A 82 -2.36 0.95 -0.86
N VAL A 83 -1.41 1.87 -0.87
CA VAL A 83 -1.63 3.29 -1.19
C VAL A 83 -0.79 3.69 -2.40
N LEU A 84 -1.38 4.50 -3.28
CA LEU A 84 -0.72 5.21 -4.37
C LEU A 84 -0.60 6.69 -4.01
N ALA A 85 0.61 7.25 -4.08
CA ALA A 85 0.91 8.65 -3.75
C ALA A 85 1.94 9.26 -4.70
N ASP A 86 2.29 10.53 -4.47
CA ASP A 86 3.30 11.26 -5.22
C ASP A 86 4.73 10.70 -5.06
N CYS A 87 5.02 10.09 -3.92
CA CYS A 87 6.28 9.40 -3.65
C CYS A 87 6.09 8.20 -2.70
N ALA A 88 7.09 7.32 -2.65
CA ALA A 88 7.04 6.11 -1.81
C ALA A 88 6.95 6.45 -0.31
N ALA A 89 7.61 7.53 0.13
CA ALA A 89 7.55 7.96 1.53
C ALA A 89 6.14 8.39 1.94
N THR A 90 5.44 9.16 1.11
CA THR A 90 4.04 9.54 1.34
C THR A 90 3.13 8.33 1.32
N ALA A 91 3.36 7.40 0.37
CA ALA A 91 2.57 6.18 0.26
C ALA A 91 2.71 5.30 1.51
N ASP A 92 3.93 5.09 2.01
CA ASP A 92 4.22 4.28 3.21
C ASP A 92 3.58 4.88 4.47
N ALA A 93 3.80 6.19 4.71
CA ALA A 93 3.19 6.88 5.84
C ALA A 93 1.66 6.82 5.80
N ALA A 94 1.04 7.04 4.63
CA ALA A 94 -0.41 6.98 4.45
C ALA A 94 -0.94 5.54 4.63
N ALA A 95 -0.27 4.54 4.05
CA ALA A 95 -0.65 3.13 4.19
C ALA A 95 -0.65 2.70 5.66
N THR A 96 0.38 3.09 6.42
CA THR A 96 0.49 2.80 7.86
C THR A 96 -0.64 3.44 8.66
N VAL A 97 -0.94 4.71 8.41
CA VAL A 97 -1.98 5.44 9.15
C VAL A 97 -3.38 4.91 8.79
N ILE A 98 -3.65 4.63 7.51
CA ILE A 98 -4.93 4.06 7.07
C ILE A 98 -5.10 2.63 7.61
N ALA A 99 -4.03 1.79 7.58
CA ALA A 99 -4.08 0.44 8.15
C ALA A 99 -4.39 0.45 9.64
N GLY A 100 -3.83 1.43 10.38
CA GLY A 100 -4.15 1.67 11.79
C GLY A 100 -5.60 2.08 12.05
N ALA A 101 -6.23 2.77 11.09
CA ALA A 101 -7.62 3.22 11.19
C ALA A 101 -8.64 2.10 10.86
N VAL A 102 -8.23 1.07 10.12
CA VAL A 102 -9.06 -0.13 9.91
C VAL A 102 -9.09 -0.90 11.21
N ASP A 103 -10.10 -0.65 12.05
CA ASP A 103 -10.20 -1.27 13.37
C ASP A 103 -11.65 -1.51 13.79
N CYS A 104 -11.83 -2.43 14.72
CA CYS A 104 -13.10 -2.75 15.36
C CYS A 104 -12.90 -2.88 16.87
N PRO A 105 -12.70 -1.78 17.61
CA PRO A 105 -12.28 -1.80 19.03
C PRO A 105 -13.24 -2.55 19.96
N ARG A 106 -14.50 -2.72 19.56
CA ARG A 106 -15.54 -3.41 20.35
C ARG A 106 -15.68 -4.89 19.99
N ALA A 107 -14.89 -5.40 19.03
CA ALA A 107 -14.93 -6.82 18.71
C ALA A 107 -14.17 -7.61 19.78
N ALA A 108 -14.86 -8.59 20.36
CA ALA A 108 -14.23 -9.50 21.32
C ALA A 108 -13.20 -10.40 20.59
N GLY A 109 -12.09 -10.71 21.29
CA GLY A 109 -11.09 -11.65 20.81
C GLY A 109 -10.01 -11.04 19.90
N ILE A 110 -10.01 -9.73 19.66
CA ILE A 110 -8.84 -9.05 19.07
C ILE A 110 -7.78 -8.94 20.16
N GLU A 111 -6.63 -9.56 19.94
CA GLU A 111 -5.51 -9.54 20.87
C GLU A 111 -4.47 -8.50 20.44
N ARG A 112 -3.98 -7.74 21.42
CA ARG A 112 -2.94 -6.74 21.23
C ARG A 112 -1.89 -6.84 22.32
N LEU A 113 -0.63 -6.65 21.91
CA LEU A 113 0.52 -6.59 22.81
C LEU A 113 1.29 -5.28 22.58
N PRO A 114 2.03 -4.77 23.55
CA PRO A 114 3.03 -3.75 23.34
C PRO A 114 4.02 -4.18 22.24
N ALA A 115 4.35 -3.27 21.30
CA ALA A 115 5.25 -3.60 20.20
C ALA A 115 6.62 -4.08 20.70
N CYS A 116 7.13 -3.51 21.77
CA CYS A 116 8.41 -3.91 22.38
C CYS A 116 8.40 -5.33 22.99
N GLU A 117 7.25 -5.95 23.22
CA GLU A 117 7.15 -7.36 23.65
C GLU A 117 7.27 -8.32 22.47
N ILE A 118 7.04 -7.83 21.24
CA ILE A 118 7.14 -8.61 20.01
C ILE A 118 8.52 -8.40 19.39
N ASP A 119 8.95 -7.15 19.32
CA ASP A 119 10.24 -6.73 18.82
C ASP A 119 10.82 -5.65 19.76
N PRO A 120 11.82 -6.00 20.60
CA PRO A 120 12.45 -5.06 21.53
C PRO A 120 13.09 -3.83 20.86
N GLU A 121 13.47 -3.94 19.59
CA GLU A 121 14.05 -2.86 18.77
C GLU A 121 12.99 -2.01 18.07
N SER A 122 11.70 -2.30 18.26
CA SER A 122 10.61 -1.57 17.61
C SER A 122 10.55 -0.10 18.06
N ASP A 123 10.51 0.81 17.10
CA ASP A 123 10.30 2.25 17.31
C ASP A 123 8.90 2.59 17.86
N LEU A 124 7.97 1.64 17.81
CA LEU A 124 6.63 1.77 18.37
C LEU A 124 6.62 1.63 19.90
N GLY A 125 7.67 1.08 20.51
CA GLY A 125 7.82 0.97 21.96
C GLY A 125 6.63 0.27 22.64
N ALA A 126 6.00 0.91 23.60
CA ALA A 126 4.86 0.38 24.33
C ALA A 126 3.50 0.52 23.61
N ARG A 127 3.47 0.97 22.35
CA ARG A 127 2.23 1.02 21.58
C ARG A 127 1.64 -0.38 21.41
N ALA A 128 0.34 -0.50 21.67
CA ALA A 128 -0.39 -1.73 21.44
C ALA A 128 -0.52 -2.00 19.92
N VAL A 129 -0.07 -3.16 19.48
CA VAL A 129 -0.18 -3.64 18.11
C VAL A 129 -0.97 -4.95 18.08
N THR A 130 -1.67 -5.19 16.99
CA THR A 130 -2.55 -6.35 16.85
C THR A 130 -1.74 -7.61 16.55
N VAL A 131 -1.91 -8.63 17.37
CA VAL A 131 -1.24 -9.94 17.23
C VAL A 131 -2.19 -11.03 16.75
N ALA A 132 -3.49 -10.94 17.11
CA ALA A 132 -4.49 -11.88 16.63
C ALA A 132 -5.83 -11.18 16.36
N VAL A 133 -6.49 -11.63 15.30
CA VAL A 133 -7.83 -11.16 14.91
C VAL A 133 -8.70 -12.42 14.69
N PRO A 134 -9.78 -12.59 15.46
CA PRO A 134 -10.70 -13.70 15.26
C PRO A 134 -11.48 -13.53 13.97
N GLN A 135 -12.23 -14.55 13.56
CA GLN A 135 -13.19 -14.40 12.49
C GLN A 135 -14.26 -13.38 12.88
N LEU A 136 -14.30 -12.27 12.14
CA LEU A 136 -15.24 -11.18 12.38
C LEU A 136 -16.56 -11.42 11.65
N ARG A 137 -17.65 -10.88 12.21
CA ARG A 137 -18.94 -10.86 11.51
C ARG A 137 -18.87 -9.87 10.31
N PRO A 138 -19.61 -10.12 9.21
CA PRO A 138 -19.58 -9.24 8.04
C PRO A 138 -19.81 -7.75 8.35
N VAL A 139 -20.70 -7.44 9.30
CA VAL A 139 -20.97 -6.05 9.72
C VAL A 139 -19.74 -5.41 10.40
N GLN A 140 -18.95 -6.17 11.14
CA GLN A 140 -17.74 -5.67 11.80
C GLN A 140 -16.64 -5.42 10.78
N ILE A 141 -16.48 -6.32 9.80
CA ILE A 141 -15.54 -6.14 8.69
C ILE A 141 -15.91 -4.87 7.90
N SER A 142 -17.20 -4.72 7.53
CA SER A 142 -17.66 -3.54 6.81
C SER A 142 -17.44 -2.25 7.58
N ALA A 143 -17.68 -2.23 8.88
CA ALA A 143 -17.47 -1.05 9.72
C ALA A 143 -15.97 -0.71 9.86
N ALA A 144 -15.11 -1.70 10.03
CA ALA A 144 -13.66 -1.49 10.11
C ALA A 144 -13.10 -0.94 8.78
N LEU A 145 -13.48 -1.53 7.65
CA LEU A 145 -13.09 -1.05 6.33
C LEU A 145 -13.63 0.36 6.05
N ALA A 146 -14.85 0.69 6.52
CA ALA A 146 -15.40 2.03 6.35
C ALA A 146 -14.56 3.09 7.06
N ALA A 147 -14.08 2.83 8.28
CA ALA A 147 -13.21 3.77 9.00
C ALA A 147 -11.91 4.06 8.24
N GLY A 148 -11.23 3.03 7.73
CA GLY A 148 -10.03 3.21 6.90
C GLY A 148 -10.33 3.92 5.58
N ARG A 149 -11.44 3.59 4.92
CA ARG A 149 -11.90 4.23 3.68
C ARG A 149 -12.18 5.72 3.87
N ASP A 150 -12.84 6.09 4.96
CA ASP A 150 -13.18 7.49 5.26
C ASP A 150 -11.92 8.32 5.48
N LEU A 151 -10.91 7.75 6.14
CA LEU A 151 -9.60 8.40 6.30
C LEU A 151 -8.86 8.52 4.96
N ALA A 152 -8.86 7.48 4.13
CA ALA A 152 -8.27 7.51 2.79
C ALA A 152 -8.94 8.60 1.92
N ALA A 153 -10.27 8.70 1.96
CA ALA A 153 -11.02 9.73 1.23
C ALA A 153 -10.64 11.15 1.68
N GLN A 154 -10.42 11.38 2.98
CA GLN A 154 -9.92 12.65 3.49
C GLN A 154 -8.51 12.97 2.96
N MET A 155 -7.62 11.98 2.90
CA MET A 155 -6.27 12.15 2.36
C MET A 155 -6.28 12.44 0.86
N ILE A 156 -7.18 11.82 0.09
CA ILE A 156 -7.40 12.10 -1.34
C ILE A 156 -7.89 13.54 -1.52
N THR A 157 -8.91 13.95 -0.77
CA THR A 157 -9.44 15.33 -0.80
C THR A 157 -8.37 16.36 -0.46
N GLY A 158 -7.46 16.01 0.46
CA GLY A 158 -6.30 16.83 0.82
C GLY A 158 -5.14 16.77 -0.18
N GLY A 159 -5.26 16.04 -1.30
CA GLY A 159 -4.25 15.92 -2.34
C GLY A 159 -3.00 15.15 -1.92
N ARG A 160 -3.06 14.37 -0.85
CA ARG A 160 -1.90 13.65 -0.28
C ARG A 160 -1.67 12.30 -0.95
N ILE A 161 -2.74 11.63 -1.37
CA ILE A 161 -2.70 10.33 -2.03
C ILE A 161 -3.63 10.32 -3.25
N ALA A 162 -3.34 9.47 -4.23
CA ALA A 162 -4.20 9.23 -5.38
C ALA A 162 -5.36 8.30 -5.03
N GLY A 163 -5.08 7.28 -4.23
CA GLY A 163 -6.06 6.30 -3.82
C GLY A 163 -5.48 5.19 -2.96
N ALA A 164 -6.36 4.32 -2.50
CA ALA A 164 -6.02 3.20 -1.64
C ALA A 164 -6.87 1.97 -1.92
N VAL A 165 -6.27 0.79 -1.67
CA VAL A 165 -6.94 -0.51 -1.63
C VAL A 165 -6.76 -1.08 -0.23
N LEU A 166 -7.86 -1.39 0.45
CA LEU A 166 -7.89 -1.92 1.82
C LEU A 166 -8.48 -3.32 1.81
N GLU A 167 -7.85 -4.23 2.53
CA GLU A 167 -8.32 -5.62 2.64
C GLU A 167 -8.47 -6.04 4.11
N LEU A 168 -9.53 -6.75 4.39
CA LEU A 168 -9.78 -7.37 5.70
C LEU A 168 -10.61 -8.64 5.53
N GLN A 169 -10.04 -9.78 5.90
CA GLN A 169 -10.69 -11.10 5.90
C GLN A 169 -11.47 -11.38 4.60
N GLY A 170 -10.78 -11.20 3.45
CA GLY A 170 -11.33 -11.46 2.12
C GLY A 170 -12.35 -10.43 1.61
N LYS A 171 -12.51 -9.29 2.31
CA LYS A 171 -13.29 -8.15 1.82
C LYS A 171 -12.34 -7.02 1.44
N THR A 172 -12.67 -6.35 0.34
CA THR A 172 -11.88 -5.25 -0.21
C THR A 172 -12.71 -3.97 -0.25
N ALA A 173 -12.05 -2.86 0.03
CA ALA A 173 -12.56 -1.51 -0.23
C ALA A 173 -11.54 -0.75 -1.08
N VAL A 174 -12.01 -0.08 -2.12
CA VAL A 174 -11.20 0.73 -3.04
C VAL A 174 -11.65 2.18 -2.96
N VAL A 175 -10.70 3.11 -2.98
CA VAL A 175 -10.95 4.55 -2.93
C VAL A 175 -10.00 5.26 -3.90
N GLY A 176 -10.54 6.07 -4.82
CA GLY A 176 -9.77 7.00 -5.65
C GLY A 176 -8.96 6.41 -6.81
N LEU A 177 -9.07 5.12 -7.10
CA LEU A 177 -8.30 4.43 -8.15
C LEU A 177 -9.11 4.16 -9.43
N ASP A 178 -10.14 4.94 -9.68
CA ASP A 178 -11.07 4.84 -10.80
C ASP A 178 -10.93 6.03 -11.79
N THR A 179 -9.82 6.75 -11.71
CA THR A 179 -9.54 7.91 -12.56
C THR A 179 -8.80 7.50 -13.86
N PRO A 180 -8.88 8.32 -14.94
CA PRO A 180 -8.13 8.06 -16.18
C PRO A 180 -6.61 7.97 -16.00
N ALA A 181 -6.06 8.57 -14.94
CA ALA A 181 -4.62 8.54 -14.63
C ALA A 181 -4.20 7.27 -13.88
N SER A 182 -5.15 6.59 -13.20
CA SER A 182 -4.89 5.36 -12.45
C SER A 182 -6.12 4.46 -12.55
N MET A 183 -6.00 3.31 -13.19
CA MET A 183 -7.05 2.30 -13.26
C MET A 183 -6.67 1.10 -12.44
N LEU A 184 -7.55 0.68 -11.52
CA LEU A 184 -7.46 -0.59 -10.84
C LEU A 184 -8.25 -1.62 -11.63
N SER A 185 -7.58 -2.68 -12.09
CA SER A 185 -8.22 -3.89 -12.60
C SER A 185 -8.20 -4.95 -11.51
N LEU A 186 -9.36 -5.34 -11.03
CA LEU A 186 -9.53 -6.51 -10.17
C LEU A 186 -9.91 -7.68 -11.06
N GLY A 187 -9.08 -8.71 -11.14
CA GLY A 187 -9.40 -9.92 -11.92
C GLY A 187 -8.19 -10.60 -12.51
N ASP A 188 -8.37 -11.82 -12.75
CA ASP A 188 -7.65 -12.99 -13.28
C ASP A 188 -6.59 -12.71 -14.38
N GLU A 189 -5.60 -11.88 -14.07
CA GLU A 189 -4.36 -11.85 -14.84
C GLU A 189 -3.23 -12.34 -13.94
N SER A 190 -2.76 -13.55 -14.21
CA SER A 190 -1.55 -14.13 -13.66
C SER A 190 -0.43 -13.07 -13.61
N PRO A 191 0.31 -12.94 -12.50
CA PRO A 191 1.38 -11.97 -12.43
C PRO A 191 2.39 -12.21 -13.56
N PRO A 192 2.96 -11.17 -14.17
CA PRO A 192 4.03 -11.35 -15.12
C PRO A 192 5.17 -12.11 -14.42
N ILE A 193 5.63 -13.17 -15.07
CA ILE A 193 6.73 -14.00 -14.62
C ILE A 193 7.91 -13.07 -14.32
N SER A 194 8.35 -13.07 -13.07
CA SER A 194 9.59 -12.41 -12.65
C SER A 194 10.74 -13.16 -13.29
N ILE A 195 11.32 -12.64 -14.36
CA ILE A 195 12.59 -13.14 -14.88
C ILE A 195 13.66 -12.56 -13.94
N THR A 196 14.02 -13.31 -12.91
CA THR A 196 15.29 -13.13 -12.23
C THR A 196 16.35 -13.60 -13.21
N GLY A 197 17.08 -12.66 -13.80
CA GLY A 197 18.30 -12.98 -14.54
C GLY A 197 19.32 -13.52 -13.55
N GLU A 198 19.51 -14.83 -13.56
CA GLU A 198 20.77 -15.44 -13.18
C GLU A 198 21.64 -15.43 -14.44
N ASP A 199 22.69 -14.57 -14.41
CA ASP A 199 24.05 -14.86 -14.87
C ASP A 199 24.95 -13.68 -14.46
#